data_f279aa0bb76616180c605b0931d1b9c6
#
_entry.id   f279aa0bb76616180c605b0931d1b9c6
#
_cell.length_a   1.000
_cell.length_b   1.000
_cell.length_c   1.000
_cell.angle_alpha   90.00
_cell.angle_beta   90.00
_cell.angle_gamma   90.00
#
_symmetry.space_group_name_H-M   'P 1'
#
loop_
_entity.id
_entity.type
_entity.pdbx_description
1 polymer ?
#
loop_
_entity_poly.entity_id
_entity_poly.type
_entity_poly.pdbx_seq_one_letter_code
_entity_poly.pdbx_strand_id
1 'polypeptide(L)'
;MISKWYPIKFEPEVERLYAMHLLDRFIPLIRLASGIGIVAFIGFMFWDLLLDPTALSKTGPIRLIAVLHFTIGIGLSFLPVIRYNPKYWLPVIVYTYCGYIILLTIIFSLLPGGFVAGVGGFILGMIFVPAITNGARQAFIVLTSQLSIALFLMAYLGGSEFELINALAWVGGGLGFVVGFAYLLDVINRHAFQLERMLEDEKNKSEALLLNILPAEIAARLKAREEPLADTHENVSVLFAD
;
A
#
# COMPACT_ATOMS: atom_id res chain seq x y z
N MET A 1 -29.37 -2.71 1.82
CA MET A 1 -28.50 -1.51 1.74
C MET A 1 -27.31 -1.54 2.72
N ILE A 2 -27.44 -2.18 3.89
CA ILE A 2 -26.38 -2.28 4.93
C ILE A 2 -25.17 -3.14 4.50
N SER A 3 -25.38 -4.13 3.61
CA SER A 3 -24.30 -5.06 3.16
C SER A 3 -23.15 -4.38 2.39
N LYS A 4 -23.35 -3.18 1.86
CA LYS A 4 -22.32 -2.44 1.11
C LYS A 4 -21.19 -1.87 1.97
N TRP A 5 -21.36 -1.81 3.29
CA TRP A 5 -20.40 -1.23 4.22
C TRP A 5 -19.56 -2.26 4.97
N TYR A 6 -19.78 -3.55 4.72
CA TYR A 6 -18.99 -4.61 5.31
C TYR A 6 -18.07 -5.24 4.27
N PRO A 7 -16.82 -5.60 4.66
CA PRO A 7 -15.91 -6.28 3.76
C PRO A 7 -16.48 -7.64 3.40
N ILE A 8 -16.45 -7.97 2.11
CA ILE A 8 -16.85 -9.27 1.61
C ILE A 8 -15.89 -10.32 2.18
N LYS A 9 -16.41 -11.38 2.77
CA LYS A 9 -15.61 -12.53 3.16
C LYS A 9 -15.52 -13.48 1.97
N PHE A 10 -14.33 -13.71 1.50
CA PHE A 10 -14.07 -14.67 0.44
C PHE A 10 -13.80 -16.07 1.01
N GLU A 11 -14.05 -17.09 0.23
CA GLU A 11 -13.56 -18.45 0.50
C GLU A 11 -12.02 -18.46 0.52
N PRO A 12 -11.37 -19.39 1.26
CA PRO A 12 -9.92 -19.35 1.49
C PRO A 12 -9.07 -19.28 0.22
N GLU A 13 -9.49 -19.93 -0.86
CA GLU A 13 -8.81 -19.92 -2.14
C GLU A 13 -8.90 -18.53 -2.82
N VAL A 14 -10.10 -17.94 -2.81
CA VAL A 14 -10.35 -16.61 -3.35
C VAL A 14 -9.66 -15.53 -2.51
N GLU A 15 -9.61 -15.71 -1.19
CA GLU A 15 -8.88 -14.82 -0.28
C GLU A 15 -7.38 -14.79 -0.59
N ARG A 16 -6.81 -15.95 -0.97
CA ARG A 16 -5.41 -16.01 -1.43
C ARG A 16 -5.19 -15.26 -2.73
N LEU A 17 -6.10 -15.41 -3.70
CA LEU A 17 -6.06 -14.67 -4.97
C LEU A 17 -6.18 -13.17 -4.73
N TYR A 18 -7.10 -12.76 -3.87
CA TYR A 18 -7.25 -11.36 -3.46
C TYR A 18 -5.97 -10.81 -2.82
N ALA A 19 -5.35 -11.56 -1.90
CA ALA A 19 -4.11 -11.16 -1.27
C ALA A 19 -2.95 -11.01 -2.29
N MET A 20 -2.90 -11.85 -3.31
CA MET A 20 -1.91 -11.72 -4.40
C MET A 20 -2.20 -10.49 -5.28
N HIS A 21 -3.46 -10.26 -5.64
CA HIS A 21 -3.89 -9.07 -6.39
C HIS A 21 -3.52 -7.76 -5.64
N LEU A 22 -3.67 -7.75 -4.31
CA LEU A 22 -3.26 -6.59 -3.51
C LEU A 22 -1.75 -6.35 -3.54
N LEU A 23 -0.90 -7.39 -3.62
CA LEU A 23 0.55 -7.20 -3.68
C LEU A 23 0.99 -6.39 -4.90
N ASP A 24 0.36 -6.60 -6.05
CA ASP A 24 0.68 -5.84 -7.27
C ASP A 24 0.41 -4.33 -7.11
N ARG A 25 -0.53 -3.96 -6.23
CA ARG A 25 -0.83 -2.57 -5.87
C ARG A 25 0.07 -2.04 -4.76
N PHE A 26 0.36 -2.85 -3.74
CA PHE A 26 1.11 -2.43 -2.56
C PHE A 26 2.60 -2.23 -2.84
N ILE A 27 3.20 -3.07 -3.67
CA ILE A 27 4.63 -2.99 -3.99
C ILE A 27 5.01 -1.62 -4.58
N PRO A 28 4.33 -1.09 -5.60
CA PRO A 28 4.61 0.26 -6.09
C PRO A 28 4.38 1.34 -5.02
N LEU A 29 3.34 1.20 -4.20
CA LEU A 29 3.01 2.18 -3.16
C LEU A 29 4.06 2.22 -2.05
N ILE A 30 4.58 1.08 -1.59
CA ILE A 30 5.63 1.08 -0.56
C ILE A 30 6.96 1.62 -1.11
N ARG A 31 7.26 1.39 -2.39
CA ARG A 31 8.41 2.00 -3.07
C ARG A 31 8.27 3.51 -3.14
N LEU A 32 7.09 4.00 -3.51
CA LEU A 32 6.77 5.42 -3.54
C LEU A 32 6.86 6.04 -2.13
N ALA A 33 6.23 5.43 -1.13
CA ALA A 33 6.26 5.90 0.25
C ALA A 33 7.70 5.92 0.81
N SER A 34 8.49 4.87 0.52
CA SER A 34 9.91 4.82 0.91
C SER A 34 10.74 5.88 0.18
N GLY A 35 10.49 6.11 -1.10
CA GLY A 35 11.14 7.19 -1.87
C GLY A 35 10.82 8.58 -1.31
N ILE A 36 9.56 8.84 -0.96
CA ILE A 36 9.14 10.07 -0.27
C ILE A 36 9.83 10.17 1.09
N GLY A 37 9.94 9.06 1.84
CA GLY A 37 10.67 8.99 3.09
C GLY A 37 12.14 9.41 2.94
N ILE A 38 12.85 8.90 1.92
CA ILE A 38 14.23 9.30 1.60
C ILE A 38 14.33 10.80 1.36
N VAL A 39 13.48 11.33 0.49
CA VAL A 39 13.46 12.77 0.18
C VAL A 39 13.15 13.60 1.42
N ALA A 40 12.20 13.16 2.25
CA ALA A 40 11.84 13.85 3.49
C ALA A 40 13.01 13.86 4.48
N PHE A 41 13.68 12.71 4.73
CA PHE A 41 14.82 12.66 5.66
C PHE A 41 15.98 13.55 5.23
N ILE A 42 16.24 13.66 3.91
CA ILE A 42 17.24 14.59 3.37
C ILE A 42 16.75 16.04 3.48
N GLY A 43 15.52 16.33 3.07
CA GLY A 43 14.96 17.68 3.10
C GLY A 43 14.88 18.27 4.51
N PHE A 44 14.51 17.46 5.49
CA PHE A 44 14.46 17.89 6.89
C PHE A 44 15.84 18.12 7.54
N MET A 45 16.96 17.84 6.85
CA MET A 45 18.27 18.32 7.30
C MET A 45 18.34 19.86 7.35
N PHE A 46 17.66 20.53 6.42
CA PHE A 46 17.53 21.99 6.45
C PHE A 46 16.70 22.47 7.63
N TRP A 47 15.67 21.72 8.02
CA TRP A 47 14.87 22.03 9.20
C TRP A 47 15.68 21.90 10.49
N ASP A 48 16.54 20.89 10.61
CA ASP A 48 17.42 20.75 11.76
C ASP A 48 18.34 21.96 11.91
N LEU A 49 18.92 22.47 10.81
CA LEU A 49 19.77 23.66 10.81
C LEU A 49 19.02 24.93 11.23
N LEU A 50 17.71 25.03 10.93
CA LEU A 50 16.89 26.16 11.36
C LEU A 50 16.57 26.13 12.85
N LEU A 51 16.43 24.92 13.42
CA LEU A 51 16.17 24.73 14.86
C LEU A 51 17.44 24.92 15.70
N ASP A 52 18.55 24.36 15.23
CA ASP A 52 19.85 24.44 15.87
C ASP A 52 20.96 24.31 14.81
N PRO A 53 21.77 25.37 14.57
CA PRO A 53 22.88 25.32 13.60
C PRO A 53 23.90 24.19 13.85
N THR A 54 23.99 23.67 15.09
CA THR A 54 24.89 22.57 15.45
C THR A 54 24.23 21.19 15.28
N ALA A 55 22.93 21.13 15.08
CA ALA A 55 22.15 19.90 15.08
C ALA A 55 22.59 18.93 13.97
N LEU A 56 22.96 19.43 12.79
CA LEU A 56 23.31 18.59 11.65
C LEU A 56 24.46 17.62 11.93
N SER A 57 25.41 18.01 12.78
CA SER A 57 26.51 17.11 13.20
C SER A 57 26.02 15.88 13.97
N LYS A 58 24.90 16.00 14.68
CA LYS A 58 24.28 14.96 15.50
C LYS A 58 23.22 14.17 14.72
N THR A 59 22.32 14.88 14.01
CA THR A 59 21.18 14.27 13.32
C THR A 59 21.55 13.75 11.94
N GLY A 60 22.51 14.35 11.25
CA GLY A 60 22.92 14.00 9.89
C GLY A 60 23.27 12.52 9.72
N PRO A 61 24.14 11.93 10.55
CA PRO A 61 24.44 10.49 10.47
C PRO A 61 23.19 9.61 10.62
N ILE A 62 22.26 9.97 11.51
CA ILE A 62 21.03 9.22 11.75
C ILE A 62 20.09 9.33 10.54
N ARG A 63 20.01 10.51 9.90
CA ARG A 63 19.25 10.71 8.68
C ARG A 63 19.82 9.89 7.51
N LEU A 64 21.13 9.76 7.39
CA LEU A 64 21.76 8.88 6.40
C LEU A 64 21.46 7.40 6.67
N ILE A 65 21.43 6.97 7.95
CA ILE A 65 20.97 5.62 8.32
C ILE A 65 19.51 5.43 7.91
N ALA A 66 18.66 6.45 8.06
CA ALA A 66 17.26 6.38 7.62
C ALA A 66 17.14 6.25 6.10
N VAL A 67 17.95 6.98 5.34
CA VAL A 67 18.03 6.83 3.88
C VAL A 67 18.42 5.40 3.49
N LEU A 68 19.43 4.84 4.15
CA LEU A 68 19.85 3.44 3.94
C LEU A 68 18.73 2.46 4.29
N HIS A 69 18.05 2.67 5.43
CA HIS A 69 16.93 1.85 5.87
C HIS A 69 15.81 1.78 4.83
N PHE A 70 15.37 2.92 4.29
CA PHE A 70 14.36 2.96 3.24
C PHE A 70 14.86 2.35 1.93
N THR A 71 16.13 2.55 1.58
CA THR A 71 16.74 1.93 0.40
C THR A 71 16.73 0.41 0.52
N ILE A 72 17.05 -0.14 1.70
CA ILE A 72 16.92 -1.58 1.98
C ILE A 72 15.46 -2.02 1.84
N GLY A 73 14.49 -1.27 2.38
CA GLY A 73 13.06 -1.55 2.24
C GLY A 73 12.61 -1.64 0.78
N ILE A 74 13.07 -0.70 -0.05
CA ILE A 74 12.85 -0.75 -1.50
C ILE A 74 13.50 -2.01 -2.09
N GLY A 75 14.75 -2.30 -1.75
CA GLY A 75 15.48 -3.50 -2.21
C GLY A 75 14.76 -4.80 -1.88
N LEU A 76 14.27 -4.93 -0.64
CA LEU A 76 13.49 -6.09 -0.19
C LEU A 76 12.24 -6.32 -1.06
N SER A 77 11.60 -5.25 -1.54
CA SER A 77 10.40 -5.34 -2.39
C SER A 77 10.66 -5.95 -3.78
N PHE A 78 11.92 -6.07 -4.21
CA PHE A 78 12.29 -6.73 -5.46
C PHE A 78 12.57 -8.23 -5.31
N LEU A 79 12.72 -8.72 -4.07
CA LEU A 79 12.98 -10.14 -3.84
C LEU A 79 11.76 -10.98 -4.24
N PRO A 80 11.95 -12.03 -5.09
CA PRO A 80 10.83 -12.88 -5.56
C PRO A 80 10.04 -13.49 -4.40
N VAL A 81 10.72 -13.89 -3.32
CA VAL A 81 10.11 -14.46 -2.11
C VAL A 81 9.08 -13.49 -1.49
N ILE A 82 9.36 -12.20 -1.50
CA ILE A 82 8.47 -11.17 -0.95
C ILE A 82 7.41 -10.79 -1.98
N ARG A 83 7.82 -10.63 -3.24
CA ARG A 83 6.97 -10.18 -4.34
C ARG A 83 5.81 -11.12 -4.63
N TYR A 84 6.03 -12.43 -4.51
CA TYR A 84 5.03 -13.45 -4.86
C TYR A 84 4.41 -14.17 -3.66
N ASN A 85 4.70 -13.72 -2.42
CA ASN A 85 4.19 -14.37 -1.23
C ASN A 85 3.60 -13.37 -0.22
N PRO A 86 2.26 -13.30 -0.11
CA PRO A 86 1.58 -12.37 0.80
C PRO A 86 1.96 -12.52 2.28
N LYS A 87 2.50 -13.67 2.70
CA LYS A 87 2.91 -13.92 4.09
C LYS A 87 4.03 -12.98 4.56
N TYR A 88 4.93 -12.58 3.65
CA TYR A 88 6.07 -11.72 4.00
C TYR A 88 5.74 -10.24 3.92
N TRP A 89 4.53 -9.88 3.47
CA TRP A 89 4.16 -8.48 3.28
C TRP A 89 4.07 -7.72 4.61
N LEU A 90 3.30 -8.23 5.56
CA LEU A 90 3.17 -7.59 6.88
C LEU A 90 4.53 -7.44 7.60
N PRO A 91 5.42 -8.44 7.68
CA PRO A 91 6.76 -8.28 8.20
C PRO A 91 7.57 -7.16 7.53
N VAL A 92 7.49 -7.00 6.21
CA VAL A 92 8.19 -5.92 5.47
C VAL A 92 7.64 -4.55 5.84
N ILE A 93 6.32 -4.41 5.94
CA ILE A 93 5.69 -3.16 6.38
C ILE A 93 6.12 -2.82 7.81
N VAL A 94 6.01 -3.79 8.73
CA VAL A 94 6.40 -3.59 10.14
C VAL A 94 7.88 -3.19 10.23
N TYR A 95 8.78 -3.88 9.53
CA TYR A 95 10.19 -3.50 9.46
C TYR A 95 10.38 -2.05 9.01
N THR A 96 9.77 -1.68 7.88
CA THR A 96 9.92 -0.35 7.27
C THR A 96 9.41 0.74 8.21
N TYR A 97 8.25 0.54 8.80
CA TYR A 97 7.61 1.56 9.63
C TYR A 97 8.13 1.60 11.06
N CYS A 98 8.52 0.47 11.65
CA CYS A 98 9.17 0.48 12.97
C CYS A 98 10.57 1.09 12.90
N GLY A 99 11.36 0.79 11.87
CA GLY A 99 12.65 1.43 11.66
C GLY A 99 12.53 2.95 11.46
N TYR A 100 11.54 3.38 10.66
CA TYR A 100 11.21 4.79 10.50
C TYR A 100 10.95 5.48 11.83
N ILE A 101 10.07 4.93 12.68
CA ILE A 101 9.68 5.57 13.94
C ILE A 101 10.84 5.59 14.95
N ILE A 102 11.67 4.55 14.99
CA ILE A 102 12.88 4.49 15.83
C ILE A 102 13.82 5.64 15.45
N LEU A 103 14.20 5.73 14.18
CA LEU A 103 15.16 6.72 13.71
C LEU A 103 14.63 8.14 13.89
N LEU A 104 13.34 8.37 13.60
CA LEU A 104 12.71 9.66 13.78
C LEU A 104 12.66 10.08 15.25
N THR A 105 12.34 9.17 16.17
CA THR A 105 12.30 9.44 17.61
C THR A 105 13.69 9.80 18.14
N ILE A 106 14.75 9.10 17.69
CA ILE A 106 16.13 9.42 18.07
C ILE A 106 16.51 10.82 17.55
N ILE A 107 16.17 11.17 16.30
CA ILE A 107 16.43 12.51 15.77
C ILE A 107 15.76 13.58 16.63
N PHE A 108 14.49 13.39 16.99
CA PHE A 108 13.76 14.37 17.79
C PHE A 108 14.31 14.51 19.21
N SER A 109 14.87 13.45 19.79
CA SER A 109 15.53 13.55 21.11
C SER A 109 16.78 14.43 21.10
N LEU A 110 17.39 14.65 19.93
CA LEU A 110 18.60 15.45 19.75
C LEU A 110 18.31 16.92 19.40
N LEU A 111 17.05 17.26 19.12
CA LEU A 111 16.64 18.60 18.72
C LEU A 111 15.94 19.34 19.87
N PRO A 112 16.16 20.65 20.06
CA PRO A 112 15.46 21.45 21.05
C PRO A 112 13.94 21.40 20.85
N GLY A 113 13.18 20.91 21.85
CA GLY A 113 11.74 20.72 21.76
C GLY A 113 11.30 19.74 20.65
N GLY A 114 12.21 18.86 20.22
CA GLY A 114 12.05 18.03 19.05
C GLY A 114 10.88 17.06 19.11
N PHE A 115 10.54 16.53 20.29
CA PHE A 115 9.38 15.65 20.43
C PHE A 115 8.05 16.37 20.18
N VAL A 116 7.92 17.63 20.57
CA VAL A 116 6.73 18.45 20.30
C VAL A 116 6.71 18.89 18.82
N ALA A 117 7.84 19.44 18.35
CA ALA A 117 7.96 19.88 16.94
C ALA A 117 7.84 18.71 15.95
N GLY A 118 8.24 17.51 16.36
CA GLY A 118 8.28 16.31 15.54
C GLY A 118 6.98 15.54 15.39
N VAL A 119 5.92 15.88 16.14
CA VAL A 119 4.62 15.17 16.04
C VAL A 119 4.10 15.12 14.61
N GLY A 120 4.28 16.18 13.82
CA GLY A 120 3.95 16.20 12.39
C GLY A 120 4.65 15.10 11.59
N GLY A 121 5.91 14.79 11.90
CA GLY A 121 6.66 13.70 11.30
C GLY A 121 6.03 12.33 11.61
N PHE A 122 5.61 12.09 12.85
CA PHE A 122 4.90 10.86 13.21
C PHE A 122 3.59 10.70 12.42
N ILE A 123 2.81 11.77 12.28
CA ILE A 123 1.55 11.77 11.52
C ILE A 123 1.81 11.49 10.03
N LEU A 124 2.82 12.13 9.42
CA LEU A 124 3.19 11.89 8.02
C LEU A 124 3.49 10.42 7.74
N GLY A 125 4.16 9.73 8.68
CA GLY A 125 4.41 8.29 8.56
C GLY A 125 3.14 7.43 8.54
N MET A 126 2.03 7.92 9.12
CA MET A 126 0.78 7.15 9.18
C MET A 126 -0.04 7.21 7.89
N ILE A 127 0.15 8.23 7.04
CA ILE A 127 -0.71 8.52 5.87
C ILE A 127 -0.74 7.36 4.87
N PHE A 128 0.40 6.70 4.64
CA PHE A 128 0.48 5.60 3.67
C PHE A 128 0.04 4.25 4.21
N VAL A 129 -0.08 4.10 5.53
CA VAL A 129 -0.41 2.81 6.17
C VAL A 129 -1.72 2.20 5.63
N PRO A 130 -2.83 2.94 5.48
CA PRO A 130 -4.07 2.38 4.95
C PRO A 130 -3.95 1.84 3.53
N ALA A 131 -3.12 2.50 2.70
CA ALA A 131 -2.98 2.16 1.29
C ALA A 131 -2.12 0.92 1.03
N ILE A 132 -1.29 0.52 2.01
CA ILE A 132 -0.33 -0.59 1.90
C ILE A 132 -0.64 -1.75 2.85
N THR A 133 -1.69 -1.67 3.64
CA THR A 133 -2.13 -2.74 4.55
C THR A 133 -3.39 -3.42 4.03
N ASN A 134 -3.50 -4.71 4.29
CA ASN A 134 -4.70 -5.47 4.00
C ASN A 134 -5.70 -5.32 5.16
N GLY A 135 -6.43 -4.21 5.13
CA GLY A 135 -7.51 -3.90 6.05
C GLY A 135 -7.10 -3.39 7.43
N ALA A 136 -8.11 -3.11 8.24
CA ALA A 136 -7.99 -2.49 9.54
C ALA A 136 -7.09 -3.26 10.53
N ARG A 137 -7.13 -4.60 10.50
CA ARG A 137 -6.32 -5.42 11.42
C ARG A 137 -4.83 -5.22 11.21
N GLN A 138 -4.35 -5.22 9.96
CA GLN A 138 -2.93 -5.01 9.67
C GLN A 138 -2.53 -3.56 9.97
N ALA A 139 -3.36 -2.59 9.58
CA ALA A 139 -3.14 -1.18 9.91
C ALA A 139 -3.03 -0.98 11.43
N PHE A 140 -3.94 -1.58 12.21
CA PHE A 140 -3.90 -1.52 13.67
C PHE A 140 -2.61 -2.10 14.24
N ILE A 141 -2.14 -3.26 13.76
CA ILE A 141 -0.87 -3.88 14.21
C ILE A 141 0.31 -2.94 13.92
N VAL A 142 0.41 -2.39 12.71
CA VAL A 142 1.51 -1.50 12.32
C VAL A 142 1.50 -0.24 13.19
N LEU A 143 0.35 0.42 13.32
CA LEU A 143 0.25 1.69 14.04
C LEU A 143 0.42 1.55 15.55
N THR A 144 -0.12 0.49 16.16
CA THR A 144 0.10 0.23 17.58
C THR A 144 1.55 -0.12 17.88
N SER A 145 2.23 -0.86 16.99
CA SER A 145 3.65 -1.12 17.10
C SER A 145 4.46 0.18 17.05
N GLN A 146 4.15 1.07 16.10
CA GLN A 146 4.80 2.39 15.98
C GLN A 146 4.59 3.23 17.23
N LEU A 147 3.34 3.36 17.70
CA LEU A 147 3.02 4.17 18.88
C LEU A 147 3.74 3.63 20.13
N SER A 148 3.69 2.31 20.33
CA SER A 148 4.35 1.68 21.48
C SER A 148 5.88 1.91 21.47
N ILE A 149 6.52 1.75 20.32
CA ILE A 149 7.96 1.99 20.14
C ILE A 149 8.28 3.47 20.37
N ALA A 150 7.49 4.39 19.79
CA ALA A 150 7.69 5.83 19.96
C ALA A 150 7.60 6.24 21.44
N LEU A 151 6.55 5.85 22.14
CA LEU A 151 6.36 6.18 23.57
C LEU A 151 7.45 5.58 24.44
N PHE A 152 7.84 4.33 24.19
CA PHE A 152 8.92 3.68 24.94
C PHE A 152 10.26 4.42 24.74
N LEU A 153 10.62 4.73 23.49
CA LEU A 153 11.86 5.44 23.19
C LEU A 153 11.84 6.88 23.69
N MET A 154 10.71 7.59 23.58
CA MET A 154 10.59 8.93 24.13
C MET A 154 10.81 8.93 25.65
N ALA A 155 10.18 8.01 26.36
CA ALA A 155 10.38 7.86 27.80
C ALA A 155 11.83 7.50 28.14
N TYR A 156 12.46 6.58 27.40
CA TYR A 156 13.85 6.17 27.59
C TYR A 156 14.86 7.28 27.30
N LEU A 157 14.58 8.12 26.29
CA LEU A 157 15.45 9.24 25.88
C LEU A 157 15.19 10.54 26.66
N GLY A 158 14.40 10.48 27.73
CA GLY A 158 14.19 11.60 28.66
C GLY A 158 13.08 12.56 28.26
N GLY A 159 12.12 12.10 27.46
CA GLY A 159 10.91 12.86 27.13
C GLY A 159 10.09 13.17 28.39
N SER A 160 9.60 14.41 28.49
CA SER A 160 8.74 14.85 29.58
C SER A 160 7.35 14.22 29.52
N GLU A 161 6.64 14.20 30.65
CA GLU A 161 5.26 13.73 30.72
C GLU A 161 4.36 14.46 29.71
N PHE A 162 4.56 15.77 29.54
CA PHE A 162 3.81 16.56 28.55
C PHE A 162 4.05 16.07 27.14
N GLU A 163 5.29 15.78 26.75
CA GLU A 163 5.64 15.27 25.41
C GLU A 163 5.04 13.89 25.16
N LEU A 164 5.07 13.00 26.15
CA LEU A 164 4.45 11.67 26.07
C LEU A 164 2.92 11.78 25.91
N ILE A 165 2.25 12.62 26.70
CA ILE A 165 0.82 12.85 26.61
C ILE A 165 0.47 13.50 25.27
N ASN A 166 1.27 14.46 24.79
CA ASN A 166 1.09 15.09 23.49
C ASN A 166 1.21 14.09 22.34
N ALA A 167 2.23 13.25 22.36
CA ALA A 167 2.39 12.19 21.35
C ALA A 167 1.24 11.17 21.40
N LEU A 168 0.81 10.75 22.59
CA LEU A 168 -0.32 9.84 22.77
C LEU A 168 -1.63 10.46 22.24
N ALA A 169 -1.88 11.74 22.51
CA ALA A 169 -3.07 12.43 22.05
C ALA A 169 -3.13 12.53 20.50
N TRP A 170 -2.06 13.00 19.86
CA TRP A 170 -2.03 13.20 18.43
C TRP A 170 -1.87 11.90 17.63
N VAL A 171 -0.91 11.05 17.99
CA VAL A 171 -0.65 9.80 17.28
C VAL A 171 -1.72 8.76 17.62
N GLY A 172 -2.12 8.68 18.90
CA GLY A 172 -3.20 7.79 19.33
C GLY A 172 -4.56 8.19 18.76
N GLY A 173 -4.86 9.50 18.72
CA GLY A 173 -6.06 10.03 18.07
C GLY A 173 -6.07 9.76 16.57
N GLY A 174 -4.93 9.95 15.90
CA GLY A 174 -4.74 9.64 14.48
C GLY A 174 -4.90 8.16 14.17
N LEU A 175 -4.55 7.25 15.09
CA LEU A 175 -4.66 5.80 14.93
C LEU A 175 -6.10 5.39 14.59
N GLY A 176 -7.09 5.88 15.35
CA GLY A 176 -8.49 5.55 15.12
C GLY A 176 -8.96 5.96 13.72
N PHE A 177 -8.57 7.16 13.28
CA PHE A 177 -8.89 7.66 11.94
C PHE A 177 -8.25 6.80 10.85
N VAL A 178 -6.95 6.50 10.97
CA VAL A 178 -6.19 5.73 9.97
C VAL A 178 -6.69 4.30 9.88
N VAL A 179 -6.99 3.65 11.01
CA VAL A 179 -7.57 2.29 11.05
C VAL A 179 -8.97 2.29 10.43
N GLY A 180 -9.80 3.29 10.73
CA GLY A 180 -11.11 3.44 10.10
C GLY A 180 -11.01 3.63 8.58
N PHE A 181 -10.04 4.43 8.12
CA PHE A 181 -9.79 4.60 6.69
C PHE A 181 -9.26 3.32 6.02
N ALA A 182 -8.37 2.57 6.69
CA ALA A 182 -7.92 1.25 6.21
C ALA A 182 -9.08 0.25 6.08
N TYR A 183 -10.04 0.29 7.01
CA TYR A 183 -11.27 -0.50 6.91
C TYR A 183 -12.08 -0.13 5.66
N LEU A 184 -12.30 1.15 5.43
CA LEU A 184 -13.05 1.62 4.25
C LEU A 184 -12.36 1.23 2.94
N LEU A 185 -11.04 1.36 2.88
CA LEU A 185 -10.26 0.93 1.70
C LEU A 185 -10.35 -0.57 1.49
N ASP A 186 -10.33 -1.40 2.55
CA ASP A 186 -10.52 -2.86 2.41
C ASP A 186 -11.90 -3.19 1.85
N VAL A 187 -12.95 -2.53 2.34
CA VAL A 187 -14.31 -2.69 1.81
C VAL A 187 -14.34 -2.37 0.31
N ILE A 188 -13.80 -1.22 -0.09
CA ILE A 188 -13.79 -0.77 -1.49
C ILE A 188 -12.99 -1.75 -2.36
N ASN A 189 -11.79 -2.15 -1.93
CA ASN A 189 -10.92 -3.04 -2.68
C ASN A 189 -11.55 -4.43 -2.89
N ARG A 190 -12.20 -4.98 -1.87
CA ARG A 190 -12.89 -6.28 -1.96
C ARG A 190 -14.06 -6.23 -2.94
N HIS A 191 -14.86 -5.17 -2.90
CA HIS A 191 -15.95 -4.98 -3.87
C HIS A 191 -15.43 -4.79 -5.29
N ALA A 192 -14.36 -4.01 -5.47
CA ALA A 192 -13.73 -3.83 -6.79
C ALA A 192 -13.20 -5.15 -7.35
N PHE A 193 -12.48 -5.93 -6.55
CA PHE A 193 -11.98 -7.24 -6.94
C PHE A 193 -13.09 -8.22 -7.32
N GLN A 194 -14.19 -8.24 -6.56
CA GLN A 194 -15.35 -9.07 -6.91
C GLN A 194 -15.97 -8.64 -8.24
N LEU A 195 -16.10 -7.33 -8.46
CA LEU A 195 -16.67 -6.80 -9.69
C LEU A 195 -15.80 -7.11 -10.92
N GLU A 196 -14.48 -6.97 -10.79
CA GLU A 196 -13.52 -7.34 -11.84
C GLU A 196 -13.66 -8.81 -12.23
N ARG A 197 -13.75 -9.72 -11.25
CA ARG A 197 -13.96 -11.15 -11.51
C ARG A 197 -15.30 -11.43 -12.20
N MET A 198 -16.38 -10.82 -11.73
CA MET A 198 -17.68 -10.98 -12.37
C MET A 198 -17.67 -10.50 -13.82
N LEU A 199 -16.99 -9.37 -14.09
CA LEU A 199 -16.84 -8.83 -15.44
C LEU A 199 -16.02 -9.77 -16.35
N GLU A 200 -14.95 -10.35 -15.81
CA GLU A 200 -14.12 -11.31 -16.53
C GLU A 200 -14.90 -12.60 -16.84
N ASP A 201 -15.66 -13.12 -15.88
CA ASP A 201 -16.52 -14.29 -16.08
C ASP A 201 -17.60 -14.02 -17.15
N GLU A 202 -18.26 -12.87 -17.14
CA GLU A 202 -19.25 -12.51 -18.15
C GLU A 202 -18.62 -12.30 -19.53
N LYS A 203 -17.42 -11.70 -19.59
CA LYS A 203 -16.66 -11.60 -20.82
C LYS A 203 -16.34 -12.97 -21.40
N ASN A 204 -15.83 -13.90 -20.58
CA ASN A 204 -15.48 -15.26 -21.00
C ASN A 204 -16.71 -16.04 -21.48
N LYS A 205 -17.86 -15.90 -20.81
CA LYS A 205 -19.14 -16.48 -21.25
C LYS A 205 -19.58 -15.92 -22.61
N SER A 206 -19.52 -14.59 -22.76
CA SER A 206 -19.86 -13.94 -24.02
C SER A 206 -18.95 -14.38 -25.18
N GLU A 207 -17.65 -14.53 -24.92
CA GLU A 207 -16.69 -15.06 -25.89
C GLU A 207 -16.97 -16.52 -26.26
N ALA A 208 -17.29 -17.35 -25.28
CA ALA A 208 -17.65 -18.74 -25.53
C ALA A 208 -18.93 -18.85 -26.38
N LEU A 209 -19.96 -18.03 -26.08
CA LEU A 209 -21.18 -17.97 -26.87
C LEU A 209 -20.91 -17.53 -28.31
N LEU A 210 -20.06 -16.51 -28.52
CA LEU A 210 -19.68 -16.02 -29.83
C LEU A 210 -18.98 -17.12 -30.66
N LEU A 211 -18.05 -17.85 -30.05
CA LEU A 211 -17.30 -18.95 -30.69
C LEU A 211 -18.16 -20.18 -30.97
N ASN A 212 -19.27 -20.37 -30.24
CA ASN A 212 -20.25 -21.42 -30.56
C ASN A 212 -21.06 -21.14 -31.79
N ILE A 213 -21.22 -19.86 -32.20
CA ILE A 213 -22.04 -19.43 -33.31
C ILE A 213 -21.18 -19.12 -34.55
N LEU A 214 -19.98 -18.55 -34.35
CA LEU A 214 -19.10 -18.07 -35.41
C LEU A 214 -17.75 -18.83 -35.40
N PRO A 215 -17.19 -19.17 -36.58
CA PRO A 215 -15.82 -19.62 -36.67
C PRO A 215 -14.86 -18.63 -36.02
N ALA A 216 -13.78 -19.13 -35.37
CA ALA A 216 -12.85 -18.32 -34.62
C ALA A 216 -12.24 -17.15 -35.43
N GLU A 217 -12.01 -17.35 -36.71
CA GLU A 217 -11.48 -16.34 -37.62
C GLU A 217 -12.47 -15.17 -37.80
N ILE A 218 -13.75 -15.48 -38.03
CA ILE A 218 -14.82 -14.48 -38.17
C ILE A 218 -15.06 -13.75 -36.85
N ALA A 219 -15.03 -14.47 -35.72
CA ALA A 219 -15.16 -13.87 -34.40
C ALA A 219 -14.00 -12.89 -34.10
N ALA A 220 -12.77 -13.23 -34.50
CA ALA A 220 -11.60 -12.35 -34.33
C ALA A 220 -11.74 -11.06 -35.17
N ARG A 221 -12.15 -11.16 -36.45
CA ARG A 221 -12.38 -10.00 -37.35
C ARG A 221 -13.51 -9.11 -36.82
N LEU A 222 -14.59 -9.71 -36.31
CA LEU A 222 -15.70 -8.97 -35.72
C LEU A 222 -15.26 -8.18 -34.48
N LYS A 223 -14.41 -8.78 -33.60
CA LYS A 223 -13.83 -8.09 -32.46
C LYS A 223 -12.89 -6.95 -32.85
N ALA A 224 -12.12 -7.13 -33.93
CA ALA A 224 -11.23 -6.10 -34.47
C ALA A 224 -12.00 -4.97 -35.17
N ARG A 225 -13.35 -5.09 -35.32
CA ARG A 225 -14.21 -4.17 -36.10
C ARG A 225 -13.73 -4.00 -37.53
N GLU A 226 -13.20 -5.07 -38.12
CA GLU A 226 -12.85 -5.08 -39.52
C GLU A 226 -14.14 -5.09 -40.37
N GLU A 227 -14.32 -4.11 -41.26
CA GLU A 227 -15.41 -4.02 -42.22
C GLU A 227 -14.82 -3.90 -43.64
N PRO A 228 -15.36 -4.64 -44.62
CA PRO A 228 -16.49 -5.58 -44.52
C PRO A 228 -16.07 -6.98 -44.02
N LEU A 229 -16.96 -7.65 -43.26
CA LEU A 229 -16.82 -9.07 -42.88
C LEU A 229 -17.29 -9.97 -44.03
N ALA A 230 -16.74 -9.78 -45.22
CA ALA A 230 -17.10 -10.54 -46.39
C ALA A 230 -15.83 -10.90 -47.17
N ASP A 231 -15.66 -12.18 -47.46
CA ASP A 231 -14.60 -12.66 -48.32
C ASP A 231 -15.22 -13.13 -49.64
N THR A 232 -14.58 -12.79 -50.76
CA THR A 232 -15.02 -13.21 -52.10
C THR A 232 -14.31 -14.49 -52.46
N HIS A 233 -15.07 -15.52 -52.74
CA HIS A 233 -14.55 -16.79 -53.26
C HIS A 233 -15.06 -17.05 -54.65
N GLU A 234 -14.18 -17.46 -55.55
CA GLU A 234 -14.51 -17.91 -56.87
C GLU A 234 -14.93 -19.40 -56.81
N ASN A 235 -16.01 -19.75 -57.53
CA ASN A 235 -16.52 -21.13 -57.65
C ASN A 235 -16.95 -21.79 -56.32
N VAL A 236 -17.95 -21.21 -55.66
CA VAL A 236 -18.57 -21.79 -54.46
C VAL A 236 -19.85 -22.56 -54.80
N SER A 237 -20.04 -23.70 -54.11
CA SER A 237 -21.32 -24.42 -54.09
C SER A 237 -21.95 -24.24 -52.73
N VAL A 238 -23.23 -23.87 -52.69
CA VAL A 238 -23.98 -23.67 -51.43
C VAL A 238 -24.96 -24.84 -51.28
N LEU A 239 -24.83 -25.58 -50.16
CA LEU A 239 -25.75 -26.64 -49.79
C LEU A 239 -26.60 -26.15 -48.61
N PHE A 240 -27.92 -26.19 -48.79
CA PHE A 240 -28.89 -26.01 -47.71
C PHE A 240 -29.35 -27.40 -47.27
N ALA A 241 -29.20 -27.71 -45.99
CA ALA A 241 -29.74 -28.94 -45.38
C ALA A 241 -30.59 -28.53 -44.16
N ASP A 242 -31.85 -29.02 -44.14
CA ASP A 242 -32.75 -28.91 -42.99
C ASP A 242 -32.55 -30.07 -42.03
#